data_1887ac3da6401ba4e3c21c89a45b7c73
#
_entry.id   1887ac3da6401ba4e3c21c89a45b7c73
#
_cell.length_a   1.000
_cell.length_b   1.000
_cell.length_c   1.000
_cell.angle_alpha   90.00
_cell.angle_beta   90.00
_cell.angle_gamma   90.00
#
_symmetry.space_group_name_H-M   'P 1'
#
loop_
_entity.id
_entity.type
_entity.pdbx_description
1 polymer ?
#
loop_
_entity_poly.entity_id
_entity_poly.type
_entity_poly.pdbx_seq_one_letter_code
_entity_poly.pdbx_strand_id
1 'polypeptide(L)'
;MALLSLQEISVRFGGPWLLAGATLNVERGERVCLLGRNGEGKSTLLKVAAGQLAPDAGEVVRARNLATAMMPQVVPADLAGTVLQTVRAGTRAELDAWHRDVQAQKVVSLMELDPAADCATLSGGMKRRVLLAQALAAEPDVLLLDEPTNHLDVESIEWMEN
;
A
#
# COMPACT_ATOMS: atom_id res chain seq x y z
N MET A 1 4.15 17.87 -11.95
CA MET A 1 4.24 18.38 -10.55
C MET A 1 4.18 17.17 -9.64
N ALA A 2 5.23 16.97 -8.84
CA ALA A 2 5.31 15.79 -7.99
C ALA A 2 4.14 15.74 -7.00
N LEU A 3 3.54 14.57 -6.87
CA LEU A 3 2.54 14.26 -5.82
C LEU A 3 3.23 14.06 -4.47
N LEU A 4 4.39 13.39 -4.50
CA LEU A 4 5.19 13.10 -3.33
C LEU A 4 6.66 13.29 -3.68
N SER A 5 7.40 14.01 -2.83
CA SER A 5 8.84 14.23 -2.97
C SER A 5 9.53 13.89 -1.65
N LEU A 6 10.48 12.99 -1.70
CA LEU A 6 11.41 12.66 -0.63
C LEU A 6 12.72 13.36 -0.95
N GLN A 7 13.23 14.22 -0.07
CA GLN A 7 14.42 15.02 -0.30
C GLN A 7 15.46 14.72 0.77
N GLU A 8 16.61 14.17 0.35
CA GLU A 8 17.76 13.89 1.21
C GLU A 8 17.41 13.05 2.46
N ILE A 9 16.47 12.10 2.31
CA ILE A 9 15.97 11.28 3.41
C ILE A 9 17.09 10.41 3.98
N SER A 10 17.34 10.56 5.28
CA SER A 10 18.28 9.73 6.02
C SER A 10 17.60 9.11 7.23
N VAL A 11 17.83 7.79 7.44
CA VAL A 11 17.24 7.01 8.54
C VAL A 11 18.28 6.07 9.11
N ARG A 12 18.33 5.95 10.44
CA ARG A 12 19.16 4.97 11.15
C ARG A 12 18.42 4.41 12.38
N PHE A 13 18.79 3.23 12.80
CA PHE A 13 18.24 2.56 13.97
C PHE A 13 19.35 2.24 14.99
N GLY A 14 19.95 3.30 15.60
CA GLY A 14 21.00 3.17 16.61
C GLY A 14 22.37 2.70 16.09
N GLY A 15 22.56 2.59 14.75
CA GLY A 15 23.77 2.14 14.09
C GLY A 15 24.15 3.00 12.87
N PRO A 16 24.82 2.42 11.86
CA PRO A 16 25.09 3.11 10.60
C PRO A 16 23.80 3.53 9.91
N TRP A 17 23.90 4.47 9.00
CA TRP A 17 22.78 4.92 8.18
C TRP A 17 22.22 3.76 7.36
N LEU A 18 20.92 3.47 7.50
CA LEU A 18 20.20 2.54 6.65
C LEU A 18 19.80 3.23 5.33
N LEU A 19 19.38 4.48 5.41
CA LEU A 19 19.19 5.39 4.28
C LEU A 19 20.07 6.60 4.51
N ALA A 20 20.78 7.04 3.48
CA ALA A 20 21.70 8.16 3.54
C ALA A 20 21.47 9.09 2.35
N GLY A 21 20.70 10.16 2.53
CA GLY A 21 20.42 11.16 1.51
C GLY A 21 19.55 10.65 0.35
N ALA A 22 18.61 9.74 0.60
CA ALA A 22 17.75 9.20 -0.45
C ALA A 22 16.79 10.27 -0.98
N THR A 23 16.75 10.44 -2.30
CA THR A 23 15.86 11.39 -2.98
C THR A 23 15.00 10.66 -3.99
N LEU A 24 13.68 10.91 -3.96
CA LEU A 24 12.70 10.30 -4.85
C LEU A 24 11.56 11.27 -5.10
N ASN A 25 11.15 11.42 -6.35
CA ASN A 25 9.94 12.14 -6.74
C ASN A 25 8.96 11.17 -7.39
N VAL A 26 7.68 11.33 -7.06
CA VAL A 26 6.60 10.55 -7.66
C VAL A 26 5.60 11.51 -8.27
N GLU A 27 5.37 11.39 -9.57
CA GLU A 27 4.41 12.19 -10.32
C GLU A 27 3.09 11.42 -10.55
N ARG A 28 2.06 12.12 -11.00
CA ARG A 28 0.77 11.51 -11.31
C ARG A 28 0.90 10.53 -12.48
N GLY A 29 0.37 9.31 -12.28
CA GLY A 29 0.42 8.24 -13.28
C GLY A 29 1.79 7.58 -13.46
N GLU A 30 2.76 7.93 -12.61
CA GLU A 30 4.08 7.33 -12.65
C GLU A 30 4.09 6.02 -11.88
N ARG A 31 4.80 5.03 -12.43
CA ARG A 31 5.09 3.75 -11.76
C ARG A 31 6.57 3.71 -11.40
N VAL A 32 6.88 3.70 -10.12
CA VAL A 32 8.24 3.69 -9.60
C VAL A 32 8.54 2.35 -8.97
N CYS A 33 9.62 1.70 -9.37
CA CYS A 33 10.10 0.45 -8.77
C CYS A 33 11.37 0.69 -7.96
N LEU A 34 11.35 0.28 -6.69
CA LEU A 34 12.53 0.33 -5.81
C LEU A 34 13.28 -1.00 -5.92
N LEU A 35 14.48 -0.96 -6.49
CA LEU A 35 15.36 -2.13 -6.61
C LEU A 35 16.45 -2.09 -5.54
N GLY A 36 16.78 -3.24 -5.00
CA GLY A 36 17.83 -3.39 -3.99
C GLY A 36 17.69 -4.71 -3.21
N ARG A 37 18.75 -5.09 -2.51
CA ARG A 37 18.79 -6.32 -1.69
C ARG A 37 17.86 -6.20 -0.47
N ASN A 38 17.53 -7.35 0.13
CA ASN A 38 16.78 -7.36 1.39
C ASN A 38 17.64 -6.69 2.49
N GLY A 39 17.00 -5.86 3.31
CA GLY A 39 17.68 -5.10 4.35
C GLY A 39 18.28 -3.75 3.92
N GLU A 40 18.24 -3.37 2.64
CA GLU A 40 18.77 -2.09 2.14
C GLU A 40 17.82 -0.89 2.36
N GLY A 41 16.74 -1.06 3.12
CA GLY A 41 15.89 0.05 3.53
C GLY A 41 14.70 0.34 2.61
N LYS A 42 14.36 -0.51 1.63
CA LYS A 42 13.18 -0.31 0.74
C LYS A 42 11.89 -0.11 1.53
N SER A 43 11.57 -1.03 2.43
CA SER A 43 10.39 -0.94 3.30
C SER A 43 10.43 0.27 4.22
N THR A 44 11.62 0.68 4.67
CA THR A 44 11.81 1.89 5.48
C THR A 44 11.50 3.13 4.67
N LEU A 45 11.97 3.22 3.43
CA LEU A 45 11.68 4.33 2.53
C LEU A 45 10.17 4.43 2.24
N LEU A 46 9.51 3.28 2.00
CA LEU A 46 8.05 3.24 1.80
C LEU A 46 7.29 3.71 3.06
N LYS A 47 7.73 3.33 4.26
CA LYS A 47 7.13 3.81 5.52
C LYS A 47 7.32 5.31 5.72
N VAL A 48 8.47 5.86 5.34
CA VAL A 48 8.70 7.31 5.34
C VAL A 48 7.78 8.00 4.33
N ALA A 49 7.68 7.46 3.11
CA ALA A 49 6.77 7.94 2.08
C ALA A 49 5.30 7.90 2.53
N ALA A 50 4.89 6.84 3.23
CA ALA A 50 3.55 6.71 3.81
C ALA A 50 3.29 7.63 5.02
N GLY A 51 4.32 8.24 5.60
CA GLY A 51 4.22 9.03 6.84
C GLY A 51 4.12 8.18 8.11
N GLN A 52 4.40 6.89 8.02
CA GLN A 52 4.41 5.95 9.16
C GLN A 52 5.72 6.01 9.96
N LEU A 53 6.77 6.57 9.36
CA LEU A 53 8.08 6.76 9.96
C LEU A 53 8.59 8.16 9.66
N ALA A 54 9.01 8.89 10.69
CA ALA A 54 9.71 10.16 10.49
C ALA A 54 11.19 9.89 10.15
N PRO A 55 11.78 10.57 9.16
CA PRO A 55 13.21 10.45 8.88
C PRO A 55 14.03 11.17 9.96
N ASP A 56 15.29 10.75 10.17
CA ASP A 56 16.25 11.45 11.05
C ASP A 56 16.75 12.75 10.41
N ALA A 57 16.83 12.81 9.07
CA ALA A 57 17.15 14.00 8.30
C ALA A 57 16.47 13.96 6.93
N GLY A 58 16.36 15.13 6.29
CA GLY A 58 15.65 15.31 5.02
C GLY A 58 14.20 15.73 5.22
N GLU A 59 13.50 15.89 4.10
CA GLU A 59 12.13 16.39 4.11
C GLU A 59 11.22 15.56 3.19
N VAL A 60 9.97 15.37 3.64
CA VAL A 60 8.90 14.71 2.85
C VAL A 60 7.87 15.76 2.47
N VAL A 61 7.87 16.15 1.21
CA VAL A 61 6.92 17.12 0.64
C VAL A 61 5.78 16.36 -0.03
N ARG A 62 4.54 16.69 0.34
CA ARG A 62 3.32 16.08 -0.21
C ARG A 62 2.46 17.13 -0.88
N ALA A 63 1.82 16.78 -2.00
CA ALA A 63 0.78 17.61 -2.58
C ALA A 63 -0.36 17.81 -1.56
N ARG A 64 -1.05 18.95 -1.70
CA ARG A 64 -2.19 19.25 -0.82
C ARG A 64 -3.27 18.17 -0.94
N ASN A 65 -3.74 17.67 0.21
CA ASN A 65 -4.77 16.63 0.31
C ASN A 65 -4.38 15.29 -0.38
N LEU A 66 -3.10 15.00 -0.51
CA LEU A 66 -2.62 13.75 -1.09
C LEU A 66 -3.13 12.54 -0.28
N ALA A 67 -3.92 11.69 -0.91
CA ALA A 67 -4.34 10.42 -0.36
C ALA A 67 -3.27 9.36 -0.65
N THR A 68 -2.70 8.79 0.40
CA THR A 68 -1.67 7.74 0.28
C THR A 68 -2.20 6.46 0.93
N ALA A 69 -2.13 5.33 0.24
CA ALA A 69 -2.37 4.01 0.83
C ALA A 69 -1.12 3.15 0.74
N MET A 70 -0.94 2.29 1.72
CA MET A 70 0.16 1.33 1.76
C MET A 70 -0.37 -0.07 2.01
N MET A 71 0.00 -1.01 1.16
CA MET A 71 -0.26 -2.43 1.39
C MET A 71 0.76 -2.97 2.38
N PRO A 72 0.36 -3.62 3.48
CA PRO A 72 1.29 -4.20 4.44
C PRO A 72 2.06 -5.37 3.83
N GLN A 73 3.35 -5.48 4.14
CA GLN A 73 4.21 -6.59 3.71
C GLN A 73 3.75 -7.94 4.27
N VAL A 74 3.32 -7.94 5.52
CA VAL A 74 2.86 -9.14 6.23
C VAL A 74 1.34 -9.14 6.32
N VAL A 75 0.73 -10.26 5.93
CA VAL A 75 -0.71 -10.46 6.13
C VAL A 75 -0.99 -10.52 7.63
N PRO A 76 -1.89 -9.67 8.18
CA PRO A 76 -2.28 -9.74 9.57
C PRO A 76 -2.80 -11.13 9.93
N ALA A 77 -2.33 -11.68 11.07
CA ALA A 77 -2.75 -13.01 11.52
C ALA A 77 -4.23 -13.05 11.93
N ASP A 78 -4.78 -11.91 12.31
CA ASP A 78 -6.14 -11.68 12.77
C ASP A 78 -7.08 -11.18 11.67
N LEU A 79 -6.70 -11.34 10.39
CA LEU A 79 -7.57 -10.97 9.28
C LEU A 79 -8.84 -11.83 9.30
N ALA A 80 -9.92 -11.27 9.81
CA ALA A 80 -11.20 -11.94 10.04
C ALA A 80 -12.36 -11.17 9.39
N GLY A 81 -13.50 -11.85 9.27
CA GLY A 81 -14.69 -11.31 8.62
C GLY A 81 -14.71 -11.55 7.12
N THR A 82 -15.74 -11.03 6.44
CA THR A 82 -15.88 -11.23 5.00
C THR A 82 -14.93 -10.33 4.21
N VAL A 83 -14.64 -10.75 2.97
CA VAL A 83 -13.87 -9.95 2.01
C VAL A 83 -14.46 -8.55 1.86
N LEU A 84 -15.79 -8.46 1.69
CA LEU A 84 -16.46 -7.17 1.56
C LEU A 84 -16.27 -6.27 2.79
N GLN A 85 -16.38 -6.85 4.00
CA GLN A 85 -16.16 -6.10 5.24
C GLN A 85 -14.73 -5.57 5.34
N THR A 86 -13.75 -6.40 4.99
CA THR A 86 -12.34 -6.02 5.00
C THR A 86 -12.05 -4.90 4.00
N VAL A 87 -12.53 -5.03 2.77
CA VAL A 87 -12.33 -4.00 1.74
C VAL A 87 -13.05 -2.70 2.11
N ARG A 88 -14.27 -2.80 2.64
CA ARG A 88 -15.03 -1.65 3.13
C ARG A 88 -14.30 -0.88 4.24
N ALA A 89 -13.58 -1.56 5.12
CA ALA A 89 -12.78 -0.91 6.16
C ALA A 89 -11.65 -0.03 5.58
N GLY A 90 -11.21 -0.28 4.34
CA GLY A 90 -10.23 0.55 3.63
C GLY A 90 -10.80 1.80 2.99
N THR A 91 -12.11 1.96 2.87
CA THR A 91 -12.73 3.15 2.28
C THR A 91 -12.50 4.39 3.15
N ARG A 92 -12.52 5.57 2.53
CA ARG A 92 -12.34 6.84 3.24
C ARG A 92 -13.41 7.03 4.31
N ALA A 93 -12.98 7.46 5.50
CA ALA A 93 -13.88 7.62 6.67
C ALA A 93 -14.92 8.75 6.48
N GLU A 94 -14.62 9.73 5.63
CA GLU A 94 -15.47 10.89 5.33
C GLU A 94 -16.68 10.52 4.47
N LEU A 95 -16.66 9.35 3.80
CA LEU A 95 -17.78 8.86 3.01
C LEU A 95 -18.88 8.34 3.94
N ASP A 96 -20.14 8.58 3.57
CA ASP A 96 -21.29 7.97 4.22
C ASP A 96 -21.33 6.45 4.00
N ALA A 97 -22.18 5.76 4.74
CA ALA A 97 -22.26 4.30 4.72
C ALA A 97 -22.56 3.75 3.32
N TRP A 98 -23.45 4.38 2.58
CA TRP A 98 -23.85 3.94 1.24
C TRP A 98 -22.71 4.07 0.23
N HIS A 99 -22.02 5.21 0.20
CA HIS A 99 -20.88 5.42 -0.69
C HIS A 99 -19.72 4.45 -0.37
N ARG A 100 -19.47 4.19 0.92
CA ARG A 100 -18.48 3.20 1.35
C ARG A 100 -18.83 1.79 0.86
N ASP A 101 -20.10 1.40 0.92
CA ASP A 101 -20.54 0.09 0.45
C ASP A 101 -20.42 -0.03 -1.08
N VAL A 102 -20.83 1.00 -1.82
CA VAL A 102 -20.71 1.04 -3.29
C VAL A 102 -19.23 0.97 -3.71
N GLN A 103 -18.37 1.75 -3.06
CA GLN A 103 -16.93 1.76 -3.36
C GLN A 103 -16.28 0.40 -3.06
N ALA A 104 -16.59 -0.21 -1.92
CA ALA A 104 -16.08 -1.53 -1.58
C ALA A 104 -16.52 -2.60 -2.58
N GLN A 105 -17.81 -2.62 -2.96
CA GLN A 105 -18.34 -3.56 -3.95
C GLN A 105 -17.68 -3.38 -5.33
N LYS A 106 -17.47 -2.13 -5.76
CA LYS A 106 -16.77 -1.82 -7.01
C LYS A 106 -15.37 -2.42 -7.03
N VAL A 107 -14.60 -2.25 -5.95
CA VAL A 107 -13.23 -2.77 -5.87
C VAL A 107 -13.22 -4.29 -5.75
N VAL A 108 -14.10 -4.89 -4.95
CA VAL A 108 -14.25 -6.35 -4.83
C VAL A 108 -14.55 -6.99 -6.19
N SER A 109 -15.47 -6.37 -6.98
CA SER A 109 -15.79 -6.82 -8.33
C SER A 109 -14.62 -6.67 -9.29
N LEU A 110 -13.91 -5.52 -9.25
CA LEU A 110 -12.72 -5.26 -10.08
C LEU A 110 -11.62 -6.28 -9.83
N MET A 111 -11.45 -6.70 -8.58
CA MET A 111 -10.43 -7.65 -8.14
C MET A 111 -10.89 -9.12 -8.25
N GLU A 112 -12.09 -9.36 -8.81
CA GLU A 112 -12.68 -10.70 -8.98
C GLU A 112 -12.71 -11.51 -7.66
N LEU A 113 -13.03 -10.85 -6.55
CA LEU A 113 -13.09 -11.47 -5.23
C LEU A 113 -14.53 -11.85 -4.89
N ASP A 114 -14.71 -12.98 -4.17
CA ASP A 114 -16.01 -13.34 -3.60
C ASP A 114 -16.28 -12.46 -2.35
N PRO A 115 -17.29 -11.56 -2.39
CA PRO A 115 -17.59 -10.64 -1.29
C PRO A 115 -17.98 -11.36 0.01
N ALA A 116 -18.54 -12.58 -0.08
CA ALA A 116 -19.01 -13.35 1.06
C ALA A 116 -17.95 -14.28 1.66
N ALA A 117 -16.84 -14.51 0.96
CA ALA A 117 -15.78 -15.38 1.44
C ALA A 117 -15.21 -14.91 2.78
N ASP A 118 -14.95 -15.85 3.70
CA ASP A 118 -14.31 -15.58 4.99
C ASP A 118 -12.79 -15.42 4.80
N CYS A 119 -12.27 -14.25 5.15
CA CYS A 119 -10.84 -13.95 5.05
C CYS A 119 -9.97 -14.94 5.82
N ALA A 120 -10.46 -15.51 6.93
CA ALA A 120 -9.70 -16.48 7.71
C ALA A 120 -9.36 -17.76 6.91
N THR A 121 -10.25 -18.19 6.01
CA THR A 121 -10.13 -19.42 5.22
C THR A 121 -9.37 -19.25 3.91
N LEU A 122 -9.08 -18.02 3.49
CA LEU A 122 -8.41 -17.74 2.23
C LEU A 122 -6.95 -18.18 2.23
N SER A 123 -6.45 -18.54 1.05
CA SER A 123 -5.01 -18.76 0.84
C SER A 123 -4.20 -17.46 1.09
N GLY A 124 -2.89 -17.58 1.30
CA GLY A 124 -2.01 -16.42 1.50
C GLY A 124 -2.05 -15.43 0.32
N GLY A 125 -2.09 -15.93 -0.91
CA GLY A 125 -2.22 -15.12 -2.12
C GLY A 125 -3.56 -14.38 -2.15
N MET A 126 -4.67 -15.07 -1.89
CA MET A 126 -6.00 -14.45 -1.84
C MET A 126 -6.10 -13.40 -0.72
N LYS A 127 -5.53 -13.64 0.46
CA LYS A 127 -5.46 -12.65 1.54
C LYS A 127 -4.73 -11.38 1.09
N ARG A 128 -3.63 -11.52 0.33
CA ARG A 128 -2.90 -10.38 -0.23
C ARG A 128 -3.73 -9.61 -1.26
N ARG A 129 -4.48 -10.31 -2.14
CA ARG A 129 -5.42 -9.64 -3.06
C ARG A 129 -6.49 -8.85 -2.30
N VAL A 130 -7.01 -9.39 -1.20
CA VAL A 130 -7.96 -8.67 -0.33
C VAL A 130 -7.32 -7.42 0.30
N LEU A 131 -6.09 -7.50 0.78
CA LEU A 131 -5.38 -6.33 1.34
C LEU A 131 -5.06 -5.28 0.27
N LEU A 132 -4.75 -5.69 -0.94
CA LEU A 132 -4.59 -4.78 -2.07
C LEU A 132 -5.93 -4.11 -2.42
N ALA A 133 -7.03 -4.87 -2.46
CA ALA A 133 -8.37 -4.34 -2.65
C ALA A 133 -8.74 -3.33 -1.55
N GLN A 134 -8.41 -3.63 -0.29
CA GLN A 134 -8.60 -2.72 0.84
C GLN A 134 -7.84 -1.41 0.64
N ALA A 135 -6.57 -1.47 0.21
CA ALA A 135 -5.78 -0.27 -0.06
C ALA A 135 -6.34 0.55 -1.23
N LEU A 136 -6.81 -0.10 -2.29
CA LEU A 136 -7.43 0.55 -3.45
C LEU A 136 -8.79 1.18 -3.13
N ALA A 137 -9.52 0.64 -2.15
CA ALA A 137 -10.83 1.17 -1.74
C ALA A 137 -10.71 2.59 -1.13
N ALA A 138 -9.53 2.99 -0.68
CA ALA A 138 -9.25 4.37 -0.26
C ALA A 138 -9.19 5.36 -1.44
N GLU A 139 -9.20 4.91 -2.71
CA GLU A 139 -8.92 5.72 -3.91
C GLU A 139 -7.67 6.59 -3.73
N PRO A 140 -6.51 5.97 -3.47
CA PRO A 140 -5.30 6.73 -3.20
C PRO A 140 -4.76 7.40 -4.45
N ASP A 141 -4.18 8.60 -4.30
CA ASP A 141 -3.36 9.26 -5.34
C ASP A 141 -1.99 8.58 -5.49
N VAL A 142 -1.47 8.02 -4.39
CA VAL A 142 -0.21 7.25 -4.35
C VAL A 142 -0.45 5.93 -3.61
N LEU A 143 -0.24 4.82 -4.30
CA LEU A 143 -0.28 3.47 -3.74
C LEU A 143 1.16 2.97 -3.51
N LEU A 144 1.47 2.58 -2.28
CA LEU A 144 2.77 2.06 -1.88
C LEU A 144 2.67 0.55 -1.65
N LEU A 145 3.45 -0.21 -2.42
CA LEU A 145 3.46 -1.67 -2.37
C LEU A 145 4.84 -2.16 -1.90
N ASP A 146 4.89 -2.86 -0.78
CA ASP A 146 6.11 -3.46 -0.23
C ASP A 146 6.16 -4.94 -0.60
N GLU A 147 7.07 -5.30 -1.51
CA GLU A 147 7.25 -6.66 -2.03
C GLU A 147 5.93 -7.32 -2.49
N PRO A 148 5.15 -6.66 -3.37
CA PRO A 148 3.80 -7.12 -3.70
C PRO A 148 3.76 -8.50 -4.34
N THR A 149 4.84 -8.92 -5.03
CA THR A 149 4.93 -10.19 -5.74
C THR A 149 5.39 -11.37 -4.88
N ASN A 150 5.89 -11.12 -3.67
CA ASN A 150 6.32 -12.19 -2.78
C ASN A 150 5.12 -13.05 -2.33
N HIS A 151 5.19 -14.35 -2.62
CA HIS A 151 4.14 -15.34 -2.32
C HIS A 151 2.80 -15.12 -3.06
N LEU A 152 2.79 -14.35 -4.15
CA LEU A 152 1.66 -14.34 -5.07
C LEU A 152 1.79 -15.50 -6.07
N ASP A 153 0.63 -16.02 -6.48
CA ASP A 153 0.54 -16.92 -7.63
C ASP A 153 0.73 -16.12 -8.95
N VAL A 154 0.99 -16.84 -10.02
CA VAL A 154 1.26 -16.25 -11.35
C VAL A 154 0.09 -15.39 -11.81
N GLU A 155 -1.15 -15.80 -11.53
CA GLU A 155 -2.37 -15.07 -11.91
C GLU A 155 -2.46 -13.70 -11.22
N SER A 156 -2.09 -13.63 -9.94
CA SER A 156 -2.08 -12.38 -9.18
C SER A 156 -0.99 -11.41 -9.65
N ILE A 157 0.14 -11.94 -10.14
CA ILE A 157 1.22 -11.13 -10.71
C ILE A 157 0.77 -10.53 -12.04
N GLU A 158 0.22 -11.34 -12.96
CA GLU A 158 -0.29 -10.90 -14.26
C GLU A 158 -1.37 -9.82 -14.10
N TRP A 159 -2.23 -9.98 -13.09
CA TRP A 159 -3.27 -8.98 -12.82
C TRP A 159 -2.69 -7.63 -12.37
N MET A 160 -1.59 -7.60 -11.61
CA MET A 160 -0.95 -6.35 -11.18
C MET A 160 -0.15 -5.66 -12.30
N GLU A 161 0.26 -6.39 -13.34
CA GLU A 161 1.02 -5.84 -14.47
C GLU A 161 0.13 -5.17 -15.52
N ASN A 162 -1.18 -5.47 -15.55
CA ASN A 162 -2.17 -4.90 -16.46
C ASN A 162 -2.90 -3.70 -15.84
#